data_3806c5c909db0bcfcee696d10b6540e8
#
_entry.id   3806c5c909db0bcfcee696d10b6540e8
#
_cell.length_a   1.000
_cell.length_b   1.000
_cell.length_c   1.000
_cell.angle_alpha   90.00
_cell.angle_beta   90.00
_cell.angle_gamma   90.00
#
_symmetry.space_group_name_H-M   'P 1'
#
loop_
_entity.id
_entity.type
_entity.pdbx_description
1 polymer ?
#
loop_
_entity_poly.entity_id
_entity_poly.type
_entity_poly.pdbx_seq_one_letter_code
_entity_poly.pdbx_strand_id
1 'polypeptide(L)'
;LTLLAAAAGFFALLGSGGKDAAPQTGNLIATADFALTTDGEPDGWQTGAWVTSAGASYLEAVTLEDGTTAALVENAAANDARFEQTIAVRENATYRLTARVMAEGCGEGTKGANVSFSGVYGTSRDLHDTNGQWETLTLYGRTGKGQKEITVMARLGGYGAENTGKAWFTDVSLEQVENVPVGETVLDLATPAPSKKTDAGAPKTAKERSIPLLIGAACVYMALAALLARGLTGKKLNARAGLAVSLLAALAVRVLLAFTVEGYGVDMGCFGAWAGKMADGGPANFYEAGYFCDYPPAYMLVLWLLGLLGRALGLGTGSMAFQGLMKLVPIACDLALAAVCFKWAEKKLGEGAALAVAALLALNPAFIVTSSCWGQIDSVLALLLVLMLLYARAGRWAIAIPLFALAVLAKPQAGLLAPLGVAALIKEARLGERRGKSIGLGLLGGVAATLIVVLPFAWGENIFTWLVDKYAATLSGYPHA
;
A
#
# COMPACT_ATOMS: atom_id res chain seq x y z
N LEU A 1 -19.27 13.52 29.12
CA LEU A 1 -18.24 13.54 30.17
C LEU A 1 -17.47 12.21 30.26
N THR A 2 -18.09 11.06 30.01
CA THR A 2 -17.45 9.74 30.04
C THR A 2 -16.49 9.48 28.85
N LEU A 3 -16.71 10.08 27.69
CA LEU A 3 -15.83 9.98 26.51
C LEU A 3 -14.58 10.87 26.64
N LEU A 4 -14.65 11.97 27.38
CA LEU A 4 -13.48 12.84 27.64
C LEU A 4 -12.56 12.24 28.72
N ALA A 5 -13.08 11.48 29.66
CA ALA A 5 -12.30 10.78 30.67
C ALA A 5 -11.50 9.60 30.08
N ALA A 6 -12.04 8.92 29.07
CA ALA A 6 -11.34 7.86 28.35
C ALA A 6 -10.16 8.40 27.49
N ALA A 7 -10.30 9.60 26.91
CA ALA A 7 -9.24 10.25 26.16
C ALA A 7 -8.10 10.75 27.06
N ALA A 8 -8.41 11.27 28.25
CA ALA A 8 -7.39 11.72 29.22
C ALA A 8 -6.59 10.57 29.83
N GLY A 9 -7.21 9.39 30.02
CA GLY A 9 -6.52 8.18 30.51
C GLY A 9 -5.55 7.59 29.49
N PHE A 10 -5.78 7.81 28.18
CA PHE A 10 -4.89 7.33 27.11
C PHE A 10 -3.59 8.16 27.01
N PHE A 11 -3.64 9.45 27.34
CA PHE A 11 -2.45 10.32 27.33
C PHE A 11 -1.56 10.20 28.56
N ALA A 12 -2.08 9.70 29.68
CA ALA A 12 -1.31 9.55 30.91
C ALA A 12 -0.40 8.29 30.95
N LEU A 13 -0.56 7.36 30.00
CA LEU A 13 0.25 6.13 29.87
C LEU A 13 1.51 6.32 28.99
N LEU A 14 1.77 7.53 28.50
CA LEU A 14 2.91 7.83 27.60
C LEU A 14 4.15 8.39 28.31
N GLY A 15 4.21 8.32 29.63
CA GLY A 15 5.29 8.93 30.41
C GLY A 15 5.96 7.99 31.39
N SER A 16 6.61 6.90 30.93
CA SER A 16 7.63 6.21 31.71
C SER A 16 8.92 6.13 30.91
N GLY A 17 9.84 7.07 31.17
CA GLY A 17 11.18 7.05 30.62
C GLY A 17 11.91 5.78 31.04
N GLY A 18 12.17 4.89 30.07
CA GLY A 18 13.10 3.79 30.22
C GLY A 18 14.52 4.36 30.39
N LYS A 19 15.30 3.85 31.33
CA LYS A 19 16.73 4.13 31.47
C LYS A 19 17.43 3.79 30.16
N ASP A 20 18.13 4.76 29.58
CA ASP A 20 18.96 4.56 28.39
C ASP A 20 20.01 3.48 28.67
N ALA A 21 19.84 2.33 28.07
CA ALA A 21 20.86 1.29 28.10
C ALA A 21 22.05 1.72 27.22
N ALA A 22 23.30 1.38 27.57
CA ALA A 22 24.50 1.76 26.82
C ALA A 22 24.40 1.37 25.32
N PRO A 23 24.93 2.17 24.36
CA PRO A 23 24.85 1.88 22.92
C PRO A 23 25.36 0.47 22.58
N GLN A 24 24.78 -0.17 21.55
CA GLN A 24 25.36 -1.39 20.96
C GLN A 24 26.64 -0.98 20.22
N THR A 25 27.76 -1.61 20.51
CA THR A 25 29.06 -1.28 19.91
C THR A 25 29.52 -2.38 18.97
N GLY A 26 30.12 -1.99 17.84
CA GLY A 26 30.64 -2.89 16.81
C GLY A 26 29.62 -3.33 15.76
N ASN A 27 30.10 -4.14 14.82
CA ASN A 27 29.26 -4.72 13.79
C ASN A 27 28.33 -5.79 14.38
N LEU A 28 27.05 -5.68 14.11
CA LEU A 28 26.01 -6.58 14.58
C LEU A 28 25.72 -7.74 13.61
N ILE A 29 26.31 -7.73 12.41
CA ILE A 29 26.17 -8.78 11.39
C ILE A 29 26.97 -10.00 11.79
N ALA A 30 26.34 -11.17 11.78
CA ALA A 30 27.06 -12.43 11.83
C ALA A 30 27.63 -12.74 10.43
N THR A 31 28.89 -13.21 10.36
CA THR A 31 29.57 -13.56 9.11
C THR A 31 29.47 -12.44 8.05
N ALA A 32 30.08 -11.29 8.36
CA ALA A 32 30.04 -10.06 7.57
C ALA A 32 30.62 -10.23 6.15
N ASP A 33 31.55 -11.15 5.98
CA ASP A 33 32.28 -11.48 4.77
C ASP A 33 31.71 -12.71 4.04
N PHE A 34 30.61 -13.28 4.51
CA PHE A 34 30.00 -14.52 3.98
C PHE A 34 30.94 -15.73 3.97
N ALA A 35 31.91 -15.78 4.87
CA ALA A 35 32.75 -16.94 5.01
C ALA A 35 31.90 -18.19 5.32
N LEU A 36 32.20 -19.30 4.63
CA LEU A 36 31.45 -20.54 4.77
C LEU A 36 31.75 -21.21 6.10
N THR A 37 30.68 -21.69 6.76
CA THR A 37 30.79 -22.60 7.90
C THR A 37 31.17 -24.01 7.45
N THR A 38 31.40 -24.91 8.41
CA THR A 38 31.63 -26.35 8.15
C THR A 38 30.48 -27.01 7.36
N ASP A 39 29.29 -26.47 7.41
CA ASP A 39 28.10 -26.97 6.70
C ASP A 39 27.94 -26.38 5.29
N GLY A 40 28.86 -25.49 4.86
CA GLY A 40 28.91 -24.93 3.50
C GLY A 40 27.98 -23.73 3.26
N GLU A 41 27.37 -23.16 4.32
CA GLU A 41 26.52 -21.96 4.24
C GLU A 41 27.08 -20.85 5.16
N PRO A 42 26.86 -19.56 4.84
CA PRO A 42 27.27 -18.46 5.71
C PRO A 42 26.30 -18.35 6.89
N ASP A 43 26.86 -18.37 8.12
CA ASP A 43 26.09 -18.38 9.36
C ASP A 43 25.20 -17.13 9.50
N GLY A 44 23.96 -17.35 9.90
CA GLY A 44 22.96 -16.29 10.13
C GLY A 44 22.29 -15.73 8.86
N TRP A 45 22.77 -16.05 7.67
CA TRP A 45 22.17 -15.61 6.42
C TRP A 45 21.16 -16.61 5.87
N GLN A 46 20.09 -16.09 5.26
CA GLN A 46 19.06 -16.83 4.54
C GLN A 46 18.96 -16.27 3.13
N THR A 47 18.53 -17.11 2.19
CA THR A 47 18.31 -16.70 0.80
C THR A 47 16.82 -16.53 0.51
N GLY A 48 16.47 -15.57 -0.35
CA GLY A 48 15.11 -15.35 -0.80
C GLY A 48 15.07 -14.80 -2.23
N ALA A 49 14.01 -15.14 -2.96
CA ALA A 49 13.80 -14.61 -4.31
C ALA A 49 12.30 -14.42 -4.58
N TRP A 50 11.96 -13.45 -5.43
CA TRP A 50 10.58 -13.23 -5.85
C TRP A 50 10.12 -14.30 -6.83
N VAL A 51 10.93 -14.58 -7.88
CA VAL A 51 10.72 -15.68 -8.79
C VAL A 51 11.49 -16.89 -8.28
N THR A 52 10.80 -17.95 -7.90
CA THR A 52 11.38 -19.17 -7.31
C THR A 52 11.51 -20.33 -8.30
N SER A 53 11.32 -20.06 -9.61
CA SER A 53 11.50 -21.07 -10.66
C SER A 53 12.95 -21.54 -10.71
N ALA A 54 13.17 -22.82 -10.89
CA ALA A 54 14.51 -23.39 -11.00
C ALA A 54 15.32 -22.68 -12.11
N GLY A 55 16.53 -22.21 -11.76
CA GLY A 55 17.42 -21.52 -12.66
C GLY A 55 17.11 -20.04 -12.90
N ALA A 56 16.08 -19.45 -12.25
CA ALA A 56 15.80 -18.01 -12.33
C ALA A 56 16.89 -17.19 -11.63
N SER A 57 17.36 -17.67 -10.48
CA SER A 57 18.45 -17.05 -9.73
C SER A 57 19.35 -18.09 -9.09
N TYR A 58 20.62 -17.72 -8.91
CA TYR A 58 21.63 -18.48 -8.18
C TYR A 58 22.12 -17.60 -7.02
N LEU A 59 22.09 -18.16 -5.81
CA LEU A 59 22.48 -17.50 -4.56
C LEU A 59 23.45 -18.41 -3.84
N GLU A 60 24.69 -18.04 -3.79
CA GLU A 60 25.75 -18.85 -3.16
C GLU A 60 26.85 -17.96 -2.56
N ALA A 61 27.52 -18.45 -1.52
CA ALA A 61 28.72 -17.82 -1.03
C ALA A 61 29.93 -18.37 -1.83
N VAL A 62 30.73 -17.45 -2.37
CA VAL A 62 31.86 -17.76 -3.27
C VAL A 62 33.16 -17.21 -2.73
N THR A 63 34.27 -17.83 -3.09
CA THR A 63 35.60 -17.26 -2.88
C THR A 63 36.17 -16.83 -4.24
N LEU A 64 36.49 -15.56 -4.36
CA LEU A 64 37.05 -14.98 -5.59
C LEU A 64 38.54 -15.31 -5.75
N GLU A 65 39.09 -15.02 -6.90
CA GLU A 65 40.51 -15.31 -7.23
C GLU A 65 41.52 -14.59 -6.33
N ASP A 66 41.13 -13.43 -5.77
CA ASP A 66 41.92 -12.66 -4.81
C ASP A 66 41.84 -13.17 -3.37
N GLY A 67 41.03 -14.22 -3.14
CA GLY A 67 40.78 -14.81 -1.83
C GLY A 67 39.65 -14.14 -1.04
N THR A 68 38.99 -13.11 -1.59
CA THR A 68 37.82 -12.47 -0.97
C THR A 68 36.63 -13.42 -0.97
N THR A 69 35.98 -13.60 0.17
CA THR A 69 34.68 -14.29 0.28
C THR A 69 33.54 -13.29 0.08
N ALA A 70 32.51 -13.71 -0.63
CA ALA A 70 31.36 -12.84 -0.96
C ALA A 70 30.08 -13.65 -1.19
N ALA A 71 28.92 -13.03 -0.93
CA ALA A 71 27.63 -13.55 -1.40
C ALA A 71 27.43 -13.17 -2.88
N LEU A 72 27.31 -14.16 -3.76
CA LEU A 72 26.91 -13.99 -5.15
C LEU A 72 25.40 -14.08 -5.27
N VAL A 73 24.81 -13.05 -5.85
CA VAL A 73 23.43 -13.04 -6.35
C VAL A 73 23.48 -12.91 -7.86
N GLU A 74 23.13 -13.99 -8.57
CA GLU A 74 23.03 -14.00 -10.03
C GLU A 74 21.57 -14.22 -10.44
N ASN A 75 21.01 -13.27 -11.17
CA ASN A 75 19.68 -13.34 -11.76
C ASN A 75 19.81 -13.66 -13.26
N ALA A 76 19.63 -14.93 -13.61
CA ALA A 76 19.62 -15.37 -15.03
C ALA A 76 18.32 -14.95 -15.74
N ALA A 77 17.24 -14.78 -15.01
CA ALA A 77 16.00 -14.14 -15.44
C ALA A 77 15.73 -12.92 -14.56
N ALA A 78 14.95 -11.94 -15.05
CA ALA A 78 14.57 -10.79 -14.26
C ALA A 78 13.95 -11.23 -12.92
N ASN A 79 14.55 -10.81 -11.81
CA ASN A 79 14.17 -11.22 -10.47
C ASN A 79 14.58 -10.17 -9.42
N ASP A 80 14.03 -10.32 -8.22
CA ASP A 80 14.45 -9.71 -6.98
C ASP A 80 14.95 -10.82 -6.05
N ALA A 81 16.25 -11.06 -6.04
CA ALA A 81 16.89 -12.12 -5.27
C ALA A 81 17.88 -11.54 -4.25
N ARG A 82 18.02 -12.19 -3.09
CA ARG A 82 18.74 -11.61 -1.96
C ARG A 82 19.25 -12.61 -0.95
N PHE A 83 20.28 -12.20 -0.24
CA PHE A 83 20.63 -12.71 1.08
C PHE A 83 20.01 -11.79 2.14
N GLU A 84 19.50 -12.37 3.22
CA GLU A 84 18.87 -11.61 4.31
C GLU A 84 19.29 -12.17 5.68
N GLN A 85 19.47 -11.26 6.65
CA GLN A 85 19.79 -11.61 8.05
C GLN A 85 18.94 -10.78 9.00
N THR A 86 18.32 -11.45 10.00
CA THR A 86 17.53 -10.78 11.05
C THR A 86 18.42 -10.58 12.28
N ILE A 87 18.48 -9.34 12.76
CA ILE A 87 19.42 -8.87 13.78
C ILE A 87 18.67 -8.23 14.93
N ALA A 88 19.08 -8.57 16.16
CA ALA A 88 18.55 -7.94 17.36
C ALA A 88 19.07 -6.49 17.48
N VAL A 89 18.14 -5.55 17.64
CA VAL A 89 18.41 -4.11 17.70
C VAL A 89 17.73 -3.45 18.89
N ARG A 90 18.03 -2.17 19.13
CA ARG A 90 17.36 -1.34 20.12
C ARG A 90 16.25 -0.54 19.50
N GLU A 91 15.23 -0.28 20.29
CA GLU A 91 14.18 0.65 19.93
C GLU A 91 14.68 2.11 19.92
N ASN A 92 14.07 2.95 19.07
CA ASN A 92 14.36 4.38 18.93
C ASN A 92 15.84 4.71 18.65
N ALA A 93 16.60 3.78 18.06
CA ALA A 93 18.01 3.90 17.75
C ALA A 93 18.23 4.02 16.23
N THR A 94 19.30 4.72 15.85
CA THR A 94 19.69 4.87 14.45
C THR A 94 20.83 3.91 14.12
N TYR A 95 20.71 3.24 12.98
CA TYR A 95 21.68 2.27 12.49
C TYR A 95 22.22 2.68 11.14
N ARG A 96 23.50 2.41 10.91
CA ARG A 96 24.18 2.51 9.63
C ARG A 96 24.40 1.12 9.08
N LEU A 97 23.84 0.79 7.94
CA LEU A 97 24.10 -0.40 7.15
C LEU A 97 25.10 -0.06 6.06
N THR A 98 26.19 -0.78 5.96
CA THR A 98 27.17 -0.68 4.88
C THR A 98 27.46 -2.05 4.27
N ALA A 99 27.85 -2.09 2.99
CA ALA A 99 28.39 -3.26 2.34
C ALA A 99 29.34 -2.83 1.23
N ARG A 100 30.36 -3.65 0.95
CA ARG A 100 31.15 -3.56 -0.27
C ARG A 100 30.46 -4.40 -1.34
N VAL A 101 30.22 -3.81 -2.49
CA VAL A 101 29.42 -4.42 -3.57
C VAL A 101 30.14 -4.26 -4.90
N MET A 102 30.14 -5.31 -5.68
CA MET A 102 30.56 -5.33 -7.07
C MET A 102 29.38 -5.82 -7.91
N ALA A 103 29.10 -5.17 -9.03
CA ALA A 103 27.97 -5.50 -9.91
C ALA A 103 28.42 -5.61 -11.36
N GLU A 104 27.82 -6.53 -12.12
CA GLU A 104 28.13 -6.79 -13.52
C GLU A 104 26.87 -7.09 -14.31
N GLY A 105 26.68 -6.41 -15.44
CA GLY A 105 25.62 -6.69 -16.39
C GLY A 105 24.21 -6.49 -15.88
N CYS A 106 24.03 -5.68 -14.85
CA CYS A 106 22.69 -5.37 -14.33
C CYS A 106 22.02 -4.35 -15.24
N GLY A 107 20.76 -4.60 -15.63
CA GLY A 107 19.99 -3.73 -16.52
C GLY A 107 19.81 -2.34 -15.93
N GLU A 108 20.03 -1.30 -16.72
CA GLU A 108 19.76 0.09 -16.37
C GLU A 108 18.25 0.39 -16.38
N GLY A 109 17.80 1.40 -15.62
CA GLY A 109 16.40 1.82 -15.59
C GLY A 109 15.50 1.00 -14.65
N THR A 110 16.08 0.06 -13.90
CA THR A 110 15.42 -0.72 -12.84
C THR A 110 16.34 -0.77 -11.60
N LYS A 111 15.90 -1.41 -10.51
CA LYS A 111 16.71 -1.58 -9.31
C LYS A 111 17.93 -2.47 -9.58
N GLY A 112 19.13 -1.95 -9.34
CA GLY A 112 20.39 -2.68 -9.44
C GLY A 112 20.75 -3.47 -8.17
N ALA A 113 22.06 -3.70 -7.99
CA ALA A 113 22.59 -4.24 -6.73
C ALA A 113 22.50 -3.17 -5.61
N ASN A 114 21.91 -3.51 -4.48
CA ASN A 114 21.70 -2.58 -3.37
C ASN A 114 21.64 -3.29 -2.01
N VAL A 115 21.68 -2.50 -0.93
CA VAL A 115 21.36 -2.96 0.42
C VAL A 115 20.10 -2.28 0.92
N SER A 116 19.30 -2.98 1.72
CA SER A 116 18.01 -2.48 2.19
C SER A 116 17.60 -3.11 3.53
N PHE A 117 16.57 -2.52 4.14
CA PHE A 117 15.90 -3.08 5.31
C PHE A 117 14.57 -3.70 4.91
N SER A 118 14.24 -4.86 5.48
CA SER A 118 12.94 -5.50 5.24
C SER A 118 11.79 -4.65 5.76
N GLY A 119 10.68 -4.62 5.02
CA GLY A 119 9.49 -3.88 5.40
C GLY A 119 9.53 -2.37 5.08
N VAL A 120 10.62 -1.88 4.49
CA VAL A 120 10.79 -0.46 4.09
C VAL A 120 11.20 -0.40 2.63
N TYR A 121 10.54 0.45 1.83
CA TYR A 121 10.79 0.54 0.38
C TYR A 121 12.08 1.27 -0.01
N GLY A 122 12.70 2.01 0.92
CA GLY A 122 13.98 2.67 0.67
C GLY A 122 15.13 1.67 0.57
N THR A 123 16.04 1.92 -0.37
CA THR A 123 17.29 1.17 -0.56
C THR A 123 18.46 2.13 -0.54
N SER A 124 19.70 1.61 -0.46
CA SER A 124 20.88 2.37 -0.85
C SER A 124 20.78 2.81 -2.33
N ARG A 125 21.76 3.56 -2.83
CA ARG A 125 21.89 3.75 -4.29
C ARG A 125 22.02 2.39 -4.98
N ASP A 126 21.56 2.31 -6.22
CA ASP A 126 21.65 1.11 -7.03
C ASP A 126 22.97 1.09 -7.81
N LEU A 127 23.60 -0.09 -7.94
CA LEU A 127 24.76 -0.34 -8.79
C LEU A 127 24.35 -1.25 -9.93
N HIS A 128 24.70 -0.88 -11.17
CA HIS A 128 24.38 -1.65 -12.37
C HIS A 128 25.59 -2.32 -13.00
N ASP A 129 26.70 -1.60 -13.06
CA ASP A 129 28.01 -2.11 -13.45
C ASP A 129 29.10 -1.33 -12.72
N THR A 130 30.01 -2.03 -12.08
CA THR A 130 31.13 -1.42 -11.34
C THR A 130 32.47 -1.63 -12.06
N ASN A 131 32.46 -2.16 -13.27
CA ASN A 131 33.67 -2.47 -14.04
C ASN A 131 34.70 -3.31 -13.23
N GLY A 132 34.18 -4.29 -12.45
CA GLY A 132 35.01 -5.15 -11.61
C GLY A 132 35.59 -4.47 -10.37
N GLN A 133 35.12 -3.28 -10.00
CA GLN A 133 35.60 -2.57 -8.81
C GLN A 133 34.61 -2.73 -7.65
N TRP A 134 35.13 -2.84 -6.43
CA TRP A 134 34.35 -2.81 -5.23
C TRP A 134 33.92 -1.38 -4.88
N GLU A 135 32.63 -1.17 -4.70
CA GLU A 135 32.07 0.10 -4.24
C GLU A 135 31.37 -0.08 -2.89
N THR A 136 31.44 0.93 -2.02
CA THR A 136 30.75 0.89 -0.74
C THR A 136 29.37 1.52 -0.87
N LEU A 137 28.35 0.75 -0.48
CA LEU A 137 26.99 1.24 -0.28
C LEU A 137 26.76 1.56 1.20
N THR A 138 25.99 2.60 1.44
CA THR A 138 25.60 3.03 2.80
C THR A 138 24.12 3.34 2.85
N LEU A 139 23.46 2.95 3.94
CA LEU A 139 22.05 3.23 4.19
C LEU A 139 21.82 3.46 5.68
N TYR A 140 21.03 4.46 6.04
CA TYR A 140 20.68 4.74 7.43
C TYR A 140 19.22 4.38 7.69
N GLY A 141 18.95 3.79 8.87
CA GLY A 141 17.61 3.46 9.29
C GLY A 141 17.42 3.70 10.78
N ARG A 142 16.25 4.17 11.18
CA ARG A 142 15.89 4.39 12.58
C ARG A 142 14.78 3.46 13.01
N THR A 143 15.01 2.71 14.08
CA THR A 143 14.03 1.82 14.70
C THR A 143 12.99 2.58 15.49
N GLY A 144 11.77 2.05 15.50
CA GLY A 144 10.66 2.60 16.26
C GLY A 144 10.59 2.08 17.70
N LYS A 145 9.61 2.60 18.44
CA LYS A 145 9.30 2.17 19.80
C LYS A 145 8.84 0.70 19.82
N GLY A 146 9.45 -0.11 20.67
CA GLY A 146 9.13 -1.54 20.83
C GLY A 146 9.76 -2.44 19.78
N GLN A 147 10.45 -1.91 18.79
CA GLN A 147 11.14 -2.67 17.75
C GLN A 147 12.46 -3.23 18.30
N LYS A 148 12.60 -4.55 18.30
CA LYS A 148 13.73 -5.26 18.87
C LYS A 148 14.57 -6.02 17.86
N GLU A 149 14.10 -6.09 16.61
CA GLU A 149 14.79 -6.77 15.51
C GLU A 149 14.55 -6.03 14.19
N ILE A 150 15.50 -6.11 13.28
CA ILE A 150 15.40 -5.69 11.90
C ILE A 150 16.03 -6.74 11.00
N THR A 151 15.56 -6.83 9.76
CA THR A 151 16.17 -7.70 8.76
C THR A 151 16.86 -6.83 7.72
N VAL A 152 18.16 -7.05 7.54
CA VAL A 152 18.97 -6.43 6.48
C VAL A 152 19.02 -7.35 5.26
N MET A 153 19.17 -6.76 4.09
CA MET A 153 19.18 -7.47 2.82
C MET A 153 20.33 -6.97 1.94
N ALA A 154 21.08 -7.91 1.36
CA ALA A 154 22.00 -7.72 0.24
C ALA A 154 21.32 -8.30 -0.99
N ARG A 155 20.97 -7.47 -1.99
CA ARG A 155 20.02 -7.88 -3.04
C ARG A 155 20.34 -7.33 -4.43
N LEU A 156 19.87 -8.06 -5.46
CA LEU A 156 19.83 -7.60 -6.83
C LEU A 156 18.36 -7.51 -7.28
N GLY A 157 17.95 -6.31 -7.69
CA GLY A 157 16.54 -5.94 -7.86
C GLY A 157 15.90 -5.38 -6.58
N GLY A 158 14.60 -5.28 -6.50
CA GLY A 158 13.91 -4.88 -5.28
C GLY A 158 12.49 -4.35 -5.48
N TYR A 159 11.58 -4.79 -4.61
CA TYR A 159 10.23 -4.22 -4.48
C TYR A 159 9.44 -4.12 -5.79
N GLY A 160 9.46 -5.18 -6.62
CA GLY A 160 8.79 -5.23 -7.92
C GLY A 160 9.57 -4.61 -9.08
N ALA A 161 10.78 -4.11 -8.85
CA ALA A 161 11.73 -3.73 -9.87
C ALA A 161 12.75 -4.87 -10.02
N GLU A 162 12.40 -5.85 -10.85
CA GLU A 162 13.21 -7.03 -11.13
C GLU A 162 14.38 -6.67 -12.04
N ASN A 163 15.54 -7.33 -11.86
CA ASN A 163 16.73 -7.13 -12.67
C ASN A 163 17.41 -8.45 -12.98
N THR A 164 18.20 -8.47 -14.06
CA THR A 164 19.14 -9.53 -14.42
C THR A 164 20.56 -9.12 -14.09
N GLY A 165 21.53 -10.05 -14.18
CA GLY A 165 22.96 -9.77 -13.97
C GLY A 165 23.49 -10.40 -12.70
N LYS A 166 24.66 -9.94 -12.25
CA LYS A 166 25.39 -10.48 -11.10
C LYS A 166 25.75 -9.39 -10.12
N ALA A 167 25.69 -9.72 -8.83
CA ALA A 167 26.17 -8.86 -7.77
C ALA A 167 26.88 -9.68 -6.69
N TRP A 168 28.02 -9.18 -6.24
CA TRP A 168 28.80 -9.74 -5.13
C TRP A 168 28.74 -8.78 -3.96
N PHE A 169 28.51 -9.30 -2.77
CA PHE A 169 28.41 -8.53 -1.52
C PHE A 169 29.40 -9.09 -0.51
N THR A 170 30.14 -8.21 0.14
CA THR A 170 31.06 -8.58 1.23
C THR A 170 31.18 -7.43 2.23
N ASP A 171 31.83 -7.67 3.37
CA ASP A 171 32.07 -6.69 4.43
C ASP A 171 30.78 -5.96 4.88
N VAL A 172 29.68 -6.73 5.02
CA VAL A 172 28.42 -6.16 5.47
C VAL A 172 28.50 -5.75 6.92
N SER A 173 28.15 -4.52 7.23
CA SER A 173 28.19 -4.02 8.61
C SER A 173 26.89 -3.29 8.95
N LEU A 174 26.35 -3.61 10.13
CA LEU A 174 25.27 -2.89 10.77
C LEU A 174 25.76 -2.37 12.12
N GLU A 175 25.81 -1.06 12.28
CA GLU A 175 26.29 -0.41 13.48
C GLU A 175 25.29 0.61 14.01
N GLN A 176 25.10 0.66 15.33
CA GLN A 176 24.35 1.75 15.94
C GLN A 176 25.17 3.03 15.89
N VAL A 177 24.57 4.12 15.41
CA VAL A 177 25.23 5.42 15.28
C VAL A 177 24.43 6.51 16.01
N GLU A 178 25.14 7.42 16.65
CA GLU A 178 24.52 8.58 17.33
C GLU A 178 24.24 9.73 16.36
N ASN A 179 25.10 9.90 15.35
CA ASN A 179 25.02 10.99 14.39
C ASN A 179 24.98 10.46 12.96
N VAL A 180 24.16 11.08 12.14
CA VAL A 180 24.08 10.83 10.70
C VAL A 180 24.67 12.05 9.98
N PRO A 181 25.50 11.87 8.93
CA PRO A 181 26.05 12.99 8.16
C PRO A 181 24.94 13.86 7.57
N VAL A 182 25.20 15.16 7.49
CA VAL A 182 24.24 16.11 6.91
C VAL A 182 24.04 15.80 5.43
N GLY A 183 22.77 15.65 5.03
CA GLY A 183 22.39 15.32 3.64
C GLY A 183 22.04 13.84 3.43
N GLU A 184 22.32 12.96 4.38
CA GLU A 184 21.92 11.56 4.30
C GLU A 184 20.45 11.35 4.72
N THR A 185 19.77 10.47 4.00
CA THR A 185 18.38 10.10 4.31
C THR A 185 18.36 8.98 5.36
N VAL A 186 17.59 9.18 6.43
CA VAL A 186 17.35 8.15 7.44
C VAL A 186 15.98 7.54 7.21
N LEU A 187 15.94 6.25 6.89
CA LEU A 187 14.69 5.51 6.71
C LEU A 187 14.03 5.27 8.07
N ASP A 188 12.72 5.46 8.14
CA ASP A 188 11.94 5.06 9.31
C ASP A 188 11.69 3.55 9.23
N LEU A 189 12.34 2.80 10.11
CA LEU A 189 12.23 1.34 10.22
C LEU A 189 11.12 0.92 11.18
N ALA A 190 10.32 1.86 11.71
CA ALA A 190 9.26 1.56 12.66
C ALA A 190 8.25 0.61 12.02
N THR A 191 8.53 -0.68 12.12
CA THR A 191 7.55 -1.74 11.84
C THR A 191 6.53 -1.75 12.96
N PRO A 192 5.24 -2.00 12.67
CA PRO A 192 4.26 -2.26 13.72
C PRO A 192 4.82 -3.33 14.67
N ALA A 193 4.78 -3.07 15.98
CA ALA A 193 5.28 -4.03 16.96
C ALA A 193 4.72 -5.43 16.66
N PRO A 194 5.55 -6.47 16.55
CA PRO A 194 5.05 -7.82 16.41
C PRO A 194 4.15 -8.09 17.61
N SER A 195 2.89 -8.43 17.36
CA SER A 195 1.98 -8.86 18.41
C SER A 195 2.71 -9.97 19.19
N LYS A 196 2.81 -9.84 20.51
CA LYS A 196 3.48 -10.83 21.39
C LYS A 196 3.20 -12.23 20.88
N LYS A 197 4.23 -12.93 20.43
CA LYS A 197 4.18 -14.39 20.26
C LYS A 197 3.94 -14.97 21.63
N THR A 198 2.69 -15.27 21.95
CA THR A 198 2.37 -16.25 22.98
C THR A 198 2.81 -17.61 22.40
N ASP A 199 3.71 -18.28 23.09
CA ASP A 199 4.07 -19.67 22.81
C ASP A 199 2.80 -20.54 22.77
N ALA A 200 2.34 -20.87 21.59
CA ALA A 200 1.30 -21.84 21.34
C ALA A 200 1.30 -22.26 19.87
N GLY A 201 1.95 -23.40 19.60
CA GLY A 201 1.71 -24.18 18.40
C GLY A 201 2.13 -23.53 17.07
N ALA A 202 2.40 -24.35 16.06
CA ALA A 202 2.77 -23.94 14.71
C ALA A 202 1.96 -22.71 14.21
N PRO A 203 2.60 -21.74 13.49
CA PRO A 203 1.92 -20.53 13.06
C PRO A 203 0.67 -20.89 12.24
N LYS A 204 -0.48 -20.47 12.74
CA LYS A 204 -1.77 -20.68 12.02
C LYS A 204 -1.63 -20.05 10.64
N THR A 205 -1.98 -20.81 9.61
CA THR A 205 -2.01 -20.30 8.24
C THR A 205 -2.92 -19.07 8.14
N ALA A 206 -2.70 -18.21 7.18
CA ALA A 206 -3.55 -17.03 6.94
C ALA A 206 -5.03 -17.43 6.83
N LYS A 207 -5.31 -18.63 6.30
CA LYS A 207 -6.64 -19.26 6.22
C LYS A 207 -7.24 -19.53 7.60
N GLU A 208 -6.45 -19.99 8.58
CA GLU A 208 -6.93 -20.30 9.95
C GLU A 208 -7.17 -19.02 10.78
N ARG A 209 -6.47 -17.91 10.49
CA ARG A 209 -6.70 -16.62 11.13
C ARG A 209 -7.94 -15.90 10.59
N SER A 210 -8.26 -16.08 9.31
CA SER A 210 -9.37 -15.38 8.65
C SER A 210 -10.73 -16.07 8.91
N ILE A 211 -10.78 -17.38 9.14
CA ILE A 211 -12.04 -18.10 9.36
C ILE A 211 -12.84 -17.58 10.55
N PRO A 212 -12.29 -17.39 11.75
CA PRO A 212 -13.04 -16.81 12.88
C PRO A 212 -13.56 -15.41 12.61
N LEU A 213 -12.80 -14.59 11.88
CA LEU A 213 -13.19 -13.22 11.50
C LEU A 213 -14.36 -13.25 10.51
N LEU A 214 -14.30 -14.12 9.52
CA LEU A 214 -15.37 -14.32 8.52
C LEU A 214 -16.64 -14.88 9.17
N ILE A 215 -16.52 -15.83 10.10
CA ILE A 215 -17.66 -16.37 10.86
C ILE A 215 -18.29 -15.27 11.72
N GLY A 216 -17.48 -14.49 12.45
CA GLY A 216 -17.95 -13.37 13.26
C GLY A 216 -18.66 -12.33 12.40
N ALA A 217 -18.08 -11.95 11.26
CA ALA A 217 -18.69 -11.01 10.32
C ALA A 217 -20.01 -11.56 9.74
N ALA A 218 -20.06 -12.84 9.38
CA ALA A 218 -21.27 -13.50 8.89
C ALA A 218 -22.36 -13.58 9.97
N CYS A 219 -22.03 -13.87 11.23
CA CYS A 219 -22.96 -13.88 12.34
C CYS A 219 -23.54 -12.48 12.60
N VAL A 220 -22.69 -11.44 12.62
CA VAL A 220 -23.13 -10.03 12.75
C VAL A 220 -24.06 -9.67 11.59
N TYR A 221 -23.69 -10.03 10.36
CA TYR A 221 -24.50 -9.77 9.17
C TYR A 221 -25.86 -10.45 9.25
N MET A 222 -25.92 -11.75 9.61
CA MET A 222 -27.18 -12.48 9.74
C MET A 222 -28.05 -11.92 10.87
N ALA A 223 -27.46 -11.55 12.03
CA ALA A 223 -28.19 -10.96 13.14
C ALA A 223 -28.82 -9.62 12.74
N LEU A 224 -28.07 -8.79 12.04
CA LEU A 224 -28.54 -7.49 11.56
C LEU A 224 -29.58 -7.61 10.44
N ALA A 225 -29.41 -8.56 9.53
CA ALA A 225 -30.43 -8.89 8.52
C ALA A 225 -31.72 -9.39 9.16
N ALA A 226 -31.62 -10.22 10.20
CA ALA A 226 -32.79 -10.71 10.97
C ALA A 226 -33.48 -9.58 11.74
N LEU A 227 -32.74 -8.66 12.36
CA LEU A 227 -33.28 -7.48 13.04
C LEU A 227 -33.98 -6.54 12.05
N LEU A 228 -33.40 -6.34 10.87
CA LEU A 228 -34.00 -5.55 9.81
C LEU A 228 -35.29 -6.20 9.26
N ALA A 229 -35.26 -7.51 8.98
CA ALA A 229 -36.43 -8.27 8.55
C ALA A 229 -37.57 -8.19 9.58
N ARG A 230 -37.24 -8.25 10.88
CA ARG A 230 -38.22 -8.13 11.99
C ARG A 230 -38.78 -6.71 12.12
N GLY A 231 -37.95 -5.67 11.88
CA GLY A 231 -38.37 -4.26 11.83
C GLY A 231 -39.30 -3.96 10.66
N LEU A 232 -39.13 -4.67 9.52
CA LEU A 232 -39.93 -4.52 8.31
C LEU A 232 -41.33 -5.12 8.45
N THR A 233 -41.55 -6.07 9.38
CA THR A 233 -42.80 -6.84 9.49
C THR A 233 -43.79 -6.34 10.51
N GLY A 234 -43.52 -5.31 11.31
CA GLY A 234 -44.45 -4.99 12.39
C GLY A 234 -44.47 -3.61 13.04
N LYS A 235 -43.55 -2.71 12.77
CA LYS A 235 -43.59 -1.35 13.36
C LYS A 235 -43.14 -0.31 12.32
N LYS A 236 -43.77 0.87 12.32
CA LYS A 236 -43.34 2.04 11.54
C LYS A 236 -41.91 2.44 11.98
N LEU A 237 -40.89 1.84 11.36
CA LEU A 237 -39.51 2.22 11.59
C LEU A 237 -39.28 3.54 10.84
N ASN A 238 -38.72 4.56 11.56
CA ASN A 238 -38.23 5.74 10.86
C ASN A 238 -36.98 5.31 10.04
N ALA A 239 -37.16 5.15 8.73
CA ALA A 239 -36.13 4.61 7.84
C ALA A 239 -34.84 5.44 7.87
N ARG A 240 -34.94 6.76 8.09
CA ARG A 240 -33.76 7.64 8.20
C ARG A 240 -32.99 7.41 9.49
N ALA A 241 -33.71 7.23 10.61
CA ALA A 241 -33.08 6.86 11.88
C ALA A 241 -32.44 5.46 11.78
N GLY A 242 -33.14 4.50 11.14
CA GLY A 242 -32.58 3.16 10.85
C GLY A 242 -31.33 3.22 9.99
N LEU A 243 -31.30 4.05 8.97
CA LEU A 243 -30.11 4.30 8.14
C LEU A 243 -28.96 4.85 8.99
N ALA A 244 -29.21 5.89 9.80
CA ALA A 244 -28.18 6.49 10.64
C ALA A 244 -27.58 5.47 11.62
N VAL A 245 -28.41 4.67 12.28
CA VAL A 245 -27.97 3.60 13.18
C VAL A 245 -27.13 2.55 12.42
N SER A 246 -27.57 2.12 11.23
CA SER A 246 -26.84 1.14 10.42
C SER A 246 -25.47 1.68 9.97
N LEU A 247 -25.40 2.95 9.53
CA LEU A 247 -24.14 3.58 9.13
C LEU A 247 -23.19 3.79 10.31
N LEU A 248 -23.70 4.21 11.48
CA LEU A 248 -22.88 4.38 12.69
C LEU A 248 -22.34 3.04 13.19
N ALA A 249 -23.15 2.00 13.22
CA ALA A 249 -22.71 0.65 13.59
C ALA A 249 -21.65 0.13 12.60
N ALA A 250 -21.89 0.32 11.29
CA ALA A 250 -20.96 -0.05 10.25
C ALA A 250 -19.63 0.73 10.34
N LEU A 251 -19.68 2.02 10.66
CA LEU A 251 -18.50 2.85 10.89
C LEU A 251 -17.70 2.37 12.10
N ALA A 252 -18.38 2.14 13.23
CA ALA A 252 -17.72 1.69 14.46
C ALA A 252 -16.95 0.38 14.27
N VAL A 253 -17.59 -0.62 13.63
CA VAL A 253 -16.93 -1.91 13.31
C VAL A 253 -15.74 -1.70 12.38
N ARG A 254 -15.91 -0.91 11.32
CA ARG A 254 -14.84 -0.67 10.34
C ARG A 254 -13.65 0.08 10.95
N VAL A 255 -13.89 1.10 11.74
CA VAL A 255 -12.81 1.85 12.40
C VAL A 255 -12.07 0.94 13.39
N LEU A 256 -12.78 0.14 14.19
CA LEU A 256 -12.15 -0.83 15.07
C LEU A 256 -11.22 -1.77 14.27
N LEU A 257 -11.73 -2.39 13.20
CA LEU A 257 -10.94 -3.30 12.37
C LEU A 257 -9.78 -2.59 11.66
N ALA A 258 -9.98 -1.38 11.16
CA ALA A 258 -8.95 -0.62 10.44
C ALA A 258 -7.71 -0.35 11.31
N PHE A 259 -7.89 -0.11 12.61
CA PHE A 259 -6.81 0.21 13.54
C PHE A 259 -6.33 -0.97 14.38
N THR A 260 -6.95 -2.15 14.26
CA THR A 260 -6.58 -3.35 15.03
C THR A 260 -6.17 -4.54 14.15
N VAL A 261 -6.53 -4.53 12.87
CA VAL A 261 -6.19 -5.59 11.92
C VAL A 261 -5.17 -5.04 10.92
N GLU A 262 -4.03 -5.68 10.84
CA GLU A 262 -3.02 -5.38 9.83
C GLU A 262 -3.58 -5.64 8.43
N GLY A 263 -3.32 -4.72 7.50
CA GLY A 263 -3.74 -4.87 6.11
C GLY A 263 -2.88 -5.88 5.35
N TYR A 264 -3.26 -6.18 4.11
CA TYR A 264 -2.43 -7.03 3.26
C TYR A 264 -1.09 -6.35 3.02
N GLY A 265 0.00 -7.02 3.45
CA GLY A 265 1.31 -6.40 3.59
C GLY A 265 1.84 -5.76 2.32
N VAL A 266 1.63 -6.41 1.15
CA VAL A 266 2.08 -5.87 -0.15
C VAL A 266 1.34 -4.57 -0.48
N ASP A 267 0.00 -4.57 -0.46
CA ASP A 267 -0.79 -3.39 -0.83
C ASP A 267 -0.60 -2.22 0.15
N MET A 268 -0.65 -2.52 1.46
CA MET A 268 -0.45 -1.49 2.49
C MET A 268 0.97 -0.95 2.51
N GLY A 269 1.95 -1.81 2.23
CA GLY A 269 3.33 -1.42 2.04
C GLY A 269 3.52 -0.48 0.86
N CYS A 270 2.96 -0.82 -0.32
CA CYS A 270 2.97 0.04 -1.50
C CYS A 270 2.30 1.39 -1.22
N PHE A 271 1.10 1.39 -0.65
CA PHE A 271 0.39 2.64 -0.33
C PHE A 271 1.16 3.51 0.68
N GLY A 272 1.78 2.90 1.69
CA GLY A 272 2.62 3.60 2.66
C GLY A 272 3.84 4.23 2.02
N ALA A 273 4.55 3.48 1.16
CA ALA A 273 5.72 3.96 0.43
C ALA A 273 5.35 5.10 -0.54
N TRP A 274 4.26 4.93 -1.30
CA TRP A 274 3.79 5.97 -2.22
C TRP A 274 3.33 7.23 -1.47
N ALA A 275 2.63 7.09 -0.36
CA ALA A 275 2.25 8.22 0.49
C ALA A 275 3.48 8.97 1.05
N GLY A 276 4.50 8.23 1.49
CA GLY A 276 5.78 8.79 1.96
C GLY A 276 6.50 9.56 0.86
N LYS A 277 6.75 8.91 -0.29
CA LYS A 277 7.41 9.54 -1.45
C LYS A 277 6.67 10.79 -1.92
N MET A 278 5.34 10.72 -2.00
CA MET A 278 4.51 11.88 -2.37
C MET A 278 4.61 13.02 -1.34
N ALA A 279 4.66 12.70 -0.05
CA ALA A 279 4.84 13.71 0.99
C ALA A 279 6.23 14.33 0.98
N ASP A 280 7.28 13.60 0.57
CA ASP A 280 8.66 14.10 0.47
C ASP A 280 8.89 14.98 -0.74
N GLY A 281 8.55 14.48 -1.94
CA GLY A 281 8.90 15.11 -3.22
C GLY A 281 7.72 15.74 -3.97
N GLY A 282 6.49 15.55 -3.49
CA GLY A 282 5.29 15.96 -4.22
C GLY A 282 5.03 15.12 -5.47
N PRO A 283 4.04 15.51 -6.32
CA PRO A 283 3.64 14.73 -7.47
C PRO A 283 4.61 14.80 -8.66
N ALA A 284 5.37 15.88 -8.85
CA ALA A 284 6.16 16.11 -10.06
C ALA A 284 7.25 15.06 -10.32
N ASN A 285 7.82 14.48 -9.26
CA ASN A 285 8.89 13.47 -9.36
C ASN A 285 8.43 12.09 -8.88
N PHE A 286 7.13 11.86 -8.82
CA PHE A 286 6.61 10.61 -8.25
C PHE A 286 6.81 9.41 -9.18
N TYR A 287 6.46 9.55 -10.46
CA TYR A 287 6.55 8.48 -11.47
C TYR A 287 7.90 8.51 -12.22
N GLU A 288 8.99 8.53 -11.48
CA GLU A 288 10.32 8.43 -12.08
C GLU A 288 10.65 7.00 -12.55
N ALA A 289 11.59 6.89 -13.48
CA ALA A 289 12.04 5.61 -14.00
C ALA A 289 12.56 4.69 -12.87
N GLY A 290 12.20 3.41 -12.92
CA GLY A 290 12.61 2.42 -11.93
C GLY A 290 11.83 2.45 -10.60
N TYR A 291 10.89 3.37 -10.42
CA TYR A 291 10.04 3.37 -9.23
C TYR A 291 8.70 2.67 -9.51
N PHE A 292 8.48 1.57 -8.79
CA PHE A 292 7.25 0.79 -8.94
C PHE A 292 6.02 1.54 -8.46
N CYS A 293 5.07 1.76 -9.35
CA CYS A 293 3.72 2.18 -9.05
C CYS A 293 2.78 1.78 -10.18
N ASP A 294 1.92 0.82 -9.94
CA ASP A 294 0.92 0.31 -10.88
C ASP A 294 -0.42 1.06 -10.84
N TYR A 295 -0.56 2.01 -9.92
CA TYR A 295 -1.77 2.83 -9.80
C TYR A 295 -1.70 4.10 -10.65
N PRO A 296 -2.83 4.49 -11.30
CA PRO A 296 -2.96 5.78 -11.96
C PRO A 296 -2.98 6.97 -10.97
N PRO A 297 -2.83 8.22 -11.47
CA PRO A 297 -2.51 9.38 -10.63
C PRO A 297 -3.61 9.85 -9.67
N ALA A 298 -4.89 9.53 -9.89
CA ALA A 298 -5.95 10.12 -9.05
C ALA A 298 -5.86 9.66 -7.60
N TYR A 299 -5.57 8.40 -7.34
CA TYR A 299 -5.44 7.93 -5.97
C TYR A 299 -4.12 8.36 -5.32
N MET A 300 -3.08 8.60 -6.10
CA MET A 300 -1.81 9.14 -5.60
C MET A 300 -1.99 10.52 -4.95
N LEU A 301 -2.88 11.37 -5.48
CA LEU A 301 -3.19 12.66 -4.82
C LEU A 301 -3.86 12.46 -3.45
N VAL A 302 -4.68 11.42 -3.29
CA VAL A 302 -5.25 11.07 -1.98
C VAL A 302 -4.16 10.59 -1.04
N LEU A 303 -3.27 9.71 -1.50
CA LEU A 303 -2.12 9.24 -0.72
C LEU A 303 -1.17 10.38 -0.35
N TRP A 304 -0.99 11.36 -1.22
CA TRP A 304 -0.22 12.57 -0.90
C TRP A 304 -0.77 13.31 0.31
N LEU A 305 -2.08 13.59 0.30
CA LEU A 305 -2.74 14.26 1.43
C LEU A 305 -2.64 13.43 2.72
N LEU A 306 -2.79 12.10 2.62
CA LEU A 306 -2.64 11.19 3.76
C LEU A 306 -1.19 11.15 4.26
N GLY A 307 -0.22 11.16 3.37
CA GLY A 307 1.20 11.22 3.71
C GLY A 307 1.56 12.52 4.45
N LEU A 308 1.09 13.68 3.95
CA LEU A 308 1.27 14.97 4.62
C LEU A 308 0.60 14.99 6.01
N LEU A 309 -0.62 14.43 6.12
CA LEU A 309 -1.34 14.32 7.39
C LEU A 309 -0.61 13.38 8.35
N GLY A 310 -0.16 12.21 7.87
CA GLY A 310 0.62 11.24 8.66
C GLY A 310 1.89 11.88 9.23
N ARG A 311 2.61 12.63 8.39
CA ARG A 311 3.79 13.39 8.81
C ARG A 311 3.47 14.44 9.88
N ALA A 312 2.41 15.22 9.68
CA ALA A 312 1.95 16.22 10.65
C ALA A 312 1.56 15.61 11.99
N LEU A 313 1.07 14.35 11.98
CA LEU A 313 0.70 13.59 13.18
C LEU A 313 1.86 12.74 13.74
N GLY A 314 3.05 12.78 13.13
CA GLY A 314 4.20 11.96 13.55
C GLY A 314 4.00 10.45 13.34
N LEU A 315 3.18 10.04 12.38
CA LEU A 315 2.90 8.63 12.07
C LEU A 315 3.89 8.12 11.02
N GLY A 316 4.66 7.09 11.35
CA GLY A 316 5.47 6.37 10.37
C GLY A 316 4.60 5.68 9.31
N THR A 317 5.03 5.70 8.04
CA THR A 317 4.25 5.19 6.90
C THR A 317 3.95 3.67 6.97
N GLY A 318 4.78 2.90 7.69
CA GLY A 318 4.56 1.48 7.99
C GLY A 318 3.72 1.20 9.23
N SER A 319 3.38 2.23 10.05
CA SER A 319 2.70 2.02 11.32
C SER A 319 1.23 1.61 11.15
N MET A 320 0.71 0.81 12.10
CA MET A 320 -0.72 0.45 12.16
C MET A 320 -1.64 1.67 12.18
N ALA A 321 -1.22 2.74 12.85
CA ALA A 321 -1.99 3.98 12.90
C ALA A 321 -2.08 4.63 11.52
N PHE A 322 -1.00 4.63 10.74
CA PHE A 322 -1.01 5.14 9.37
C PHE A 322 -1.81 4.23 8.43
N GLN A 323 -1.69 2.89 8.56
CA GLN A 323 -2.55 1.95 7.84
C GLN A 323 -4.04 2.22 8.13
N GLY A 324 -4.39 2.40 9.40
CA GLY A 324 -5.75 2.78 9.82
C GLY A 324 -6.21 4.08 9.16
N LEU A 325 -5.35 5.10 9.12
CA LEU A 325 -5.63 6.38 8.46
C LEU A 325 -5.92 6.19 6.95
N MET A 326 -5.10 5.42 6.24
CA MET A 326 -5.31 5.12 4.82
C MET A 326 -6.62 4.39 4.57
N LYS A 327 -7.00 3.45 5.44
CA LYS A 327 -8.25 2.68 5.36
C LYS A 327 -9.51 3.53 5.58
N LEU A 328 -9.41 4.71 6.22
CA LEU A 328 -10.57 5.58 6.40
C LEU A 328 -11.18 6.06 5.08
N VAL A 329 -10.39 6.20 4.02
CA VAL A 329 -10.87 6.64 2.70
C VAL A 329 -11.83 5.63 2.07
N PRO A 330 -11.45 4.34 1.85
CA PRO A 330 -12.39 3.35 1.33
C PRO A 330 -13.57 3.11 2.30
N ILE A 331 -13.38 3.20 3.62
CA ILE A 331 -14.48 3.11 4.59
C ILE A 331 -15.51 4.23 4.38
N ALA A 332 -15.06 5.46 4.21
CA ALA A 332 -15.96 6.59 3.93
C ALA A 332 -16.73 6.38 2.62
N CYS A 333 -16.06 5.83 1.59
CA CYS A 333 -16.69 5.51 0.31
C CYS A 333 -17.74 4.39 0.42
N ASP A 334 -17.50 3.34 1.22
CA ASP A 334 -18.49 2.30 1.49
C ASP A 334 -19.76 2.86 2.12
N LEU A 335 -19.61 3.70 3.14
CA LEU A 335 -20.75 4.30 3.84
C LEU A 335 -21.48 5.30 2.94
N ALA A 336 -20.76 6.08 2.15
CA ALA A 336 -21.35 6.97 1.15
C ALA A 336 -22.12 6.19 0.08
N LEU A 337 -21.57 5.07 -0.39
CA LEU A 337 -22.23 4.17 -1.35
C LEU A 337 -23.56 3.64 -0.79
N ALA A 338 -23.56 3.16 0.46
CA ALA A 338 -24.78 2.70 1.13
C ALA A 338 -25.84 3.82 1.24
N ALA A 339 -25.42 5.04 1.60
CA ALA A 339 -26.31 6.20 1.69
C ALA A 339 -26.86 6.65 0.30
N VAL A 340 -26.02 6.59 -0.74
CA VAL A 340 -26.45 6.88 -2.13
C VAL A 340 -27.48 5.84 -2.60
N CYS A 341 -27.21 4.56 -2.35
CA CYS A 341 -28.12 3.48 -2.71
C CYS A 341 -29.45 3.57 -1.94
N PHE A 342 -29.42 3.97 -0.66
CA PHE A 342 -30.62 4.27 0.09
C PHE A 342 -31.49 5.31 -0.60
N LYS A 343 -30.92 6.49 -0.92
CA LYS A 343 -31.65 7.59 -1.56
C LYS A 343 -32.23 7.21 -2.93
N TRP A 344 -31.54 6.36 -3.66
CA TRP A 344 -32.03 5.87 -4.94
C TRP A 344 -33.16 4.84 -4.76
N ALA A 345 -32.98 3.87 -3.85
CA ALA A 345 -33.95 2.82 -3.55
C ALA A 345 -35.23 3.39 -2.92
N GLU A 346 -35.13 4.39 -2.03
CA GLU A 346 -36.26 5.06 -1.38
C GLU A 346 -37.28 5.55 -2.41
N LYS A 347 -36.81 6.16 -3.50
CA LYS A 347 -37.66 6.67 -4.58
C LYS A 347 -38.29 5.59 -5.46
N LYS A 348 -37.74 4.38 -5.48
CA LYS A 348 -38.12 3.30 -6.39
C LYS A 348 -38.84 2.16 -5.71
N LEU A 349 -38.43 1.84 -4.49
CA LEU A 349 -38.83 0.62 -3.77
C LEU A 349 -39.52 0.91 -2.44
N GLY A 350 -39.56 2.19 -2.03
CA GLY A 350 -40.07 2.61 -0.72
C GLY A 350 -39.03 2.50 0.40
N GLU A 351 -39.38 3.12 1.55
CA GLU A 351 -38.45 3.33 2.69
C GLU A 351 -37.91 2.04 3.30
N GLY A 352 -38.75 1.02 3.46
CA GLY A 352 -38.33 -0.25 4.08
C GLY A 352 -37.33 -1.01 3.24
N ALA A 353 -37.58 -1.14 1.93
CA ALA A 353 -36.66 -1.79 1.02
C ALA A 353 -35.36 -0.98 0.85
N ALA A 354 -35.45 0.34 0.86
CA ALA A 354 -34.29 1.21 0.81
C ALA A 354 -33.37 1.01 2.04
N LEU A 355 -33.95 0.93 3.23
CA LEU A 355 -33.19 0.63 4.44
C LEU A 355 -32.53 -0.74 4.40
N ALA A 356 -33.23 -1.76 3.87
CA ALA A 356 -32.67 -3.10 3.71
C ALA A 356 -31.46 -3.07 2.75
N VAL A 357 -31.57 -2.42 1.58
CA VAL A 357 -30.48 -2.26 0.62
C VAL A 357 -29.27 -1.56 1.25
N ALA A 358 -29.50 -0.45 1.94
CA ALA A 358 -28.42 0.31 2.56
C ALA A 358 -27.72 -0.47 3.68
N ALA A 359 -28.49 -1.16 4.53
CA ALA A 359 -27.94 -1.96 5.60
C ALA A 359 -27.18 -3.20 5.07
N LEU A 360 -27.69 -3.85 4.04
CA LEU A 360 -27.01 -4.95 3.37
C LEU A 360 -25.66 -4.50 2.77
N LEU A 361 -25.57 -3.29 2.21
CA LEU A 361 -24.32 -2.74 1.70
C LEU A 361 -23.37 -2.32 2.84
N ALA A 362 -23.90 -1.54 3.80
CA ALA A 362 -23.10 -1.01 4.90
C ALA A 362 -22.50 -2.11 5.79
N LEU A 363 -23.23 -3.21 5.98
CA LEU A 363 -22.84 -4.31 6.85
C LEU A 363 -22.37 -5.55 6.08
N ASN A 364 -22.14 -5.44 4.76
CA ASN A 364 -21.63 -6.52 3.94
C ASN A 364 -20.23 -6.94 4.40
N PRO A 365 -20.03 -8.22 4.80
CA PRO A 365 -18.75 -8.70 5.26
C PRO A 365 -17.62 -8.54 4.23
N ALA A 366 -17.92 -8.75 2.93
CA ALA A 366 -16.92 -8.59 1.87
C ALA A 366 -16.42 -7.14 1.80
N PHE A 367 -17.32 -6.15 1.84
CA PHE A 367 -16.94 -4.73 1.85
C PHE A 367 -16.16 -4.37 3.11
N ILE A 368 -16.61 -4.86 4.30
CA ILE A 368 -15.91 -4.64 5.56
C ILE A 368 -14.48 -5.20 5.50
N VAL A 369 -14.32 -6.43 5.04
CA VAL A 369 -13.00 -7.07 4.93
C VAL A 369 -12.12 -6.33 3.92
N THR A 370 -12.63 -6.00 2.73
CA THR A 370 -11.86 -5.34 1.68
C THR A 370 -11.39 -3.95 2.10
N SER A 371 -12.28 -3.12 2.66
CA SER A 371 -11.93 -1.73 3.02
C SER A 371 -11.21 -1.62 4.36
N SER A 372 -11.58 -2.42 5.37
CA SER A 372 -11.14 -2.21 6.75
C SER A 372 -10.07 -3.18 7.22
N CYS A 373 -10.06 -4.41 6.69
CA CYS A 373 -9.02 -5.40 7.01
C CYS A 373 -7.92 -5.38 5.96
N TRP A 374 -8.26 -5.57 4.69
CA TRP A 374 -7.27 -5.58 3.60
C TRP A 374 -6.67 -4.21 3.34
N GLY A 375 -7.53 -3.16 3.23
CA GLY A 375 -7.13 -1.80 2.92
C GLY A 375 -7.22 -1.43 1.43
N GLN A 376 -7.93 -2.24 0.62
CA GLN A 376 -8.13 -1.98 -0.82
C GLN A 376 -9.08 -0.80 -1.07
N ILE A 377 -8.85 -0.12 -2.20
CA ILE A 377 -9.60 1.09 -2.60
C ILE A 377 -10.78 0.83 -3.53
N ASP A 378 -11.21 -0.42 -3.66
CA ASP A 378 -12.31 -0.79 -4.55
C ASP A 378 -13.63 -0.06 -4.25
N SER A 379 -13.83 0.31 -3.00
CA SER A 379 -14.96 1.15 -2.57
C SER A 379 -14.95 2.54 -3.19
N VAL A 380 -13.77 3.12 -3.42
CA VAL A 380 -13.63 4.42 -4.10
C VAL A 380 -14.08 4.29 -5.55
N LEU A 381 -13.59 3.25 -6.24
CA LEU A 381 -14.00 2.93 -7.60
C LEU A 381 -15.51 2.68 -7.69
N ALA A 382 -16.05 1.83 -6.81
CA ALA A 382 -17.47 1.49 -6.78
C ALA A 382 -18.37 2.73 -6.58
N LEU A 383 -18.00 3.62 -5.66
CA LEU A 383 -18.73 4.86 -5.43
C LEU A 383 -18.75 5.76 -6.67
N LEU A 384 -17.59 5.97 -7.29
CA LEU A 384 -17.47 6.79 -8.52
C LEU A 384 -18.32 6.22 -9.66
N LEU A 385 -18.26 4.90 -9.88
CA LEU A 385 -19.02 4.23 -10.94
C LEU A 385 -20.53 4.26 -10.68
N VAL A 386 -20.97 4.02 -9.44
CA VAL A 386 -22.40 4.09 -9.09
C VAL A 386 -22.92 5.51 -9.26
N LEU A 387 -22.21 6.53 -8.79
CA LEU A 387 -22.58 7.93 -9.01
C LEU A 387 -22.63 8.26 -10.49
N MET A 388 -21.63 7.86 -11.27
CA MET A 388 -21.59 8.01 -12.71
C MET A 388 -22.84 7.41 -13.37
N LEU A 389 -23.19 6.17 -13.04
CA LEU A 389 -24.37 5.48 -13.59
C LEU A 389 -25.68 6.19 -13.22
N LEU A 390 -25.82 6.65 -11.96
CA LEU A 390 -27.01 7.37 -11.51
C LEU A 390 -27.18 8.71 -12.24
N TYR A 391 -26.09 9.46 -12.42
CA TYR A 391 -26.13 10.74 -13.16
C TYR A 391 -26.34 10.53 -14.66
N ALA A 392 -25.70 9.53 -15.27
CA ALA A 392 -25.93 9.18 -16.67
C ALA A 392 -27.38 8.77 -16.92
N ARG A 393 -27.95 7.91 -16.04
CA ARG A 393 -29.36 7.52 -16.10
C ARG A 393 -30.33 8.70 -15.95
N ALA A 394 -29.95 9.72 -15.18
CA ALA A 394 -30.69 10.96 -15.04
C ALA A 394 -30.48 11.93 -16.23
N GLY A 395 -29.70 11.57 -17.25
CA GLY A 395 -29.31 12.41 -18.37
C GLY A 395 -28.40 13.59 -18.02
N ARG A 396 -27.74 13.54 -16.82
CA ARG A 396 -26.85 14.58 -16.34
C ARG A 396 -25.40 14.25 -16.71
N TRP A 397 -25.14 14.17 -18.01
CA TRP A 397 -23.86 13.78 -18.59
C TRP A 397 -22.70 14.72 -18.21
N ALA A 398 -23.04 16.00 -17.98
CA ALA A 398 -22.08 16.99 -17.49
C ALA A 398 -21.37 16.58 -16.15
N ILE A 399 -21.99 15.68 -15.39
CA ILE A 399 -21.42 15.15 -14.13
C ILE A 399 -20.93 13.71 -14.34
N ALA A 400 -21.67 12.91 -15.11
CA ALA A 400 -21.34 11.49 -15.29
C ALA A 400 -19.99 11.27 -15.97
N ILE A 401 -19.66 12.05 -17.00
CA ILE A 401 -18.40 11.89 -17.74
C ILE A 401 -17.17 12.26 -16.89
N PRO A 402 -17.13 13.39 -16.16
CA PRO A 402 -16.03 13.66 -15.22
C PRO A 402 -15.86 12.59 -14.14
N LEU A 403 -16.96 12.05 -13.59
CA LEU A 403 -16.87 10.94 -12.61
C LEU A 403 -16.27 9.67 -13.24
N PHE A 404 -16.59 9.38 -14.50
CA PHE A 404 -15.98 8.26 -15.21
C PHE A 404 -14.48 8.49 -15.45
N ALA A 405 -14.09 9.70 -15.86
CA ALA A 405 -12.68 10.06 -16.01
C ALA A 405 -11.90 9.86 -14.69
N LEU A 406 -12.44 10.36 -13.58
CA LEU A 406 -11.84 10.16 -12.25
C LEU A 406 -11.78 8.68 -11.86
N ALA A 407 -12.80 7.88 -12.19
CA ALA A 407 -12.81 6.44 -11.92
C ALA A 407 -11.68 5.71 -12.69
N VAL A 408 -11.49 6.02 -13.97
CA VAL A 408 -10.40 5.46 -14.81
C VAL A 408 -9.04 5.90 -14.27
N LEU A 409 -8.90 7.17 -13.86
CA LEU A 409 -7.66 7.70 -13.27
C LEU A 409 -7.39 7.19 -11.85
N ALA A 410 -8.38 6.60 -11.17
CA ALA A 410 -8.19 5.93 -9.88
C ALA A 410 -7.83 4.45 -10.04
N LYS A 411 -8.53 3.74 -10.94
CA LYS A 411 -8.25 2.34 -11.29
C LYS A 411 -8.59 2.07 -12.77
N PRO A 412 -7.68 1.47 -13.57
CA PRO A 412 -7.90 1.23 -15.00
C PRO A 412 -9.11 0.34 -15.29
N GLN A 413 -9.49 -0.54 -14.36
CA GLN A 413 -10.64 -1.43 -14.47
C GLN A 413 -11.96 -0.70 -14.75
N ALA A 414 -12.10 0.58 -14.37
CA ALA A 414 -13.24 1.42 -14.75
C ALA A 414 -13.43 1.47 -16.28
N GLY A 415 -12.34 1.39 -17.05
CA GLY A 415 -12.35 1.39 -18.51
C GLY A 415 -13.17 0.27 -19.14
N LEU A 416 -13.41 -0.84 -18.43
CA LEU A 416 -14.29 -1.92 -18.89
C LEU A 416 -15.73 -1.46 -19.17
N LEU A 417 -16.18 -0.36 -18.56
CA LEU A 417 -17.48 0.24 -18.81
C LEU A 417 -17.49 1.22 -20.00
N ALA A 418 -16.33 1.54 -20.59
CA ALA A 418 -16.24 2.50 -21.70
C ALA A 418 -17.10 2.12 -22.91
N PRO A 419 -17.13 0.86 -23.41
CA PRO A 419 -17.96 0.50 -24.55
C PRO A 419 -19.46 0.73 -24.30
N LEU A 420 -19.94 0.40 -23.10
CA LEU A 420 -21.33 0.68 -22.69
C LEU A 420 -21.59 2.18 -22.57
N GLY A 421 -20.63 2.94 -22.05
CA GLY A 421 -20.69 4.40 -21.94
C GLY A 421 -20.81 5.06 -23.32
N VAL A 422 -19.97 4.65 -24.28
CA VAL A 422 -20.01 5.14 -25.66
C VAL A 422 -21.37 4.85 -26.33
N ALA A 423 -21.87 3.62 -26.22
CA ALA A 423 -23.19 3.26 -26.77
C ALA A 423 -24.31 4.09 -26.15
N ALA A 424 -24.28 4.34 -24.84
CA ALA A 424 -25.22 5.19 -24.14
C ALA A 424 -25.13 6.67 -24.62
N LEU A 425 -23.92 7.20 -24.79
CA LEU A 425 -23.68 8.56 -25.28
C LEU A 425 -24.24 8.77 -26.71
N ILE A 426 -23.99 7.81 -27.61
CA ILE A 426 -24.50 7.84 -28.97
C ILE A 426 -26.04 7.85 -28.98
N LYS A 427 -26.67 7.01 -28.16
CA LYS A 427 -28.12 6.96 -28.00
C LYS A 427 -28.66 8.29 -27.47
N GLU A 428 -28.07 8.83 -26.40
CA GLU A 428 -28.52 10.08 -25.77
C GLU A 428 -28.32 11.31 -26.64
N ALA A 429 -27.23 11.38 -27.41
CA ALA A 429 -26.97 12.48 -28.33
C ALA A 429 -28.08 12.64 -29.39
N ARG A 430 -28.79 11.56 -29.74
CA ARG A 430 -29.91 11.55 -30.68
C ARG A 430 -31.23 12.05 -30.07
N LEU A 431 -31.30 12.26 -28.75
CA LEU A 431 -32.53 12.64 -28.03
C LEU A 431 -32.74 14.16 -27.93
N GLY A 432 -31.96 14.94 -28.68
CA GLY A 432 -32.15 16.38 -28.84
C GLY A 432 -31.03 17.27 -28.28
N GLU A 433 -31.10 18.56 -28.61
CA GLU A 433 -30.05 19.55 -28.38
C GLU A 433 -29.65 19.70 -26.90
N ARG A 434 -30.61 19.67 -25.99
CA ARG A 434 -30.36 19.80 -24.54
C ARG A 434 -29.49 18.66 -24.02
N ARG A 435 -29.65 17.46 -24.56
CA ARG A 435 -28.82 16.27 -24.19
C ARG A 435 -27.42 16.41 -24.79
N GLY A 436 -27.33 16.87 -26.04
CA GLY A 436 -26.05 17.16 -26.69
C GLY A 436 -25.22 18.18 -25.92
N LYS A 437 -25.82 19.28 -25.45
CA LYS A 437 -25.15 20.29 -24.60
C LYS A 437 -24.63 19.68 -23.28
N SER A 438 -25.42 18.81 -22.61
CA SER A 438 -25.00 18.14 -21.40
C SER A 438 -23.81 17.20 -21.62
N ILE A 439 -23.79 16.50 -22.76
CA ILE A 439 -22.65 15.65 -23.16
C ILE A 439 -21.42 16.51 -23.48
N GLY A 440 -21.56 17.58 -24.25
CA GLY A 440 -20.45 18.49 -24.55
C GLY A 440 -19.81 19.09 -23.30
N LEU A 441 -20.63 19.57 -22.36
CA LEU A 441 -20.13 20.02 -21.04
C LEU A 441 -19.47 18.89 -20.25
N GLY A 442 -19.99 17.68 -20.33
CA GLY A 442 -19.41 16.50 -19.69
C GLY A 442 -18.03 16.14 -20.25
N LEU A 443 -17.87 16.19 -21.57
CA LEU A 443 -16.57 15.95 -22.23
C LEU A 443 -15.55 17.01 -21.82
N LEU A 444 -15.93 18.29 -21.83
CA LEU A 444 -15.07 19.36 -21.33
C LEU A 444 -14.71 19.16 -19.85
N GLY A 445 -15.70 18.81 -19.02
CA GLY A 445 -15.47 18.52 -17.60
C GLY A 445 -14.58 17.27 -17.37
N GLY A 446 -14.73 16.24 -18.22
CA GLY A 446 -13.86 15.06 -18.18
C GLY A 446 -12.40 15.38 -18.53
N VAL A 447 -12.20 16.19 -19.58
CA VAL A 447 -10.87 16.71 -19.94
C VAL A 447 -10.30 17.54 -18.80
N ALA A 448 -11.09 18.49 -18.26
CA ALA A 448 -10.64 19.31 -17.13
C ALA A 448 -10.27 18.48 -15.89
N ALA A 449 -11.09 17.47 -15.53
CA ALA A 449 -10.80 16.56 -14.43
C ALA A 449 -9.50 15.78 -14.68
N THR A 450 -9.29 15.31 -15.92
CA THR A 450 -8.04 14.62 -16.30
C THR A 450 -6.84 15.56 -16.18
N LEU A 451 -6.93 16.77 -16.70
CA LEU A 451 -5.85 17.75 -16.61
C LEU A 451 -5.52 18.11 -15.15
N ILE A 452 -6.53 18.37 -14.31
CA ILE A 452 -6.32 18.70 -12.89
C ILE A 452 -5.58 17.57 -12.16
N VAL A 453 -5.90 16.32 -12.48
CA VAL A 453 -5.29 15.15 -11.83
C VAL A 453 -3.88 14.87 -12.38
N VAL A 454 -3.67 14.99 -13.69
CA VAL A 454 -2.44 14.54 -14.36
C VAL A 454 -1.37 15.62 -14.41
N LEU A 455 -1.73 16.89 -14.60
CA LEU A 455 -0.77 18.00 -14.69
C LEU A 455 0.28 18.05 -13.58
N PRO A 456 -0.08 17.82 -12.30
CA PRO A 456 0.92 17.82 -11.24
C PRO A 456 2.02 16.77 -11.40
N PHE A 457 1.72 15.65 -12.07
CA PHE A 457 2.66 14.54 -12.29
C PHE A 457 3.43 14.67 -13.61
N ALA A 458 2.78 15.18 -14.65
CA ALA A 458 3.34 15.35 -16.00
C ALA A 458 3.88 16.77 -16.22
N TRP A 459 4.38 17.43 -15.17
CA TRP A 459 4.86 18.80 -15.27
C TRP A 459 6.09 18.89 -16.17
N GLY A 460 5.99 19.66 -17.25
CA GLY A 460 7.08 19.79 -18.24
C GLY A 460 7.09 18.72 -19.34
N GLU A 461 6.19 17.75 -19.29
CA GLU A 461 6.07 16.67 -20.27
C GLU A 461 4.83 16.83 -21.15
N ASN A 462 4.78 16.09 -22.28
CA ASN A 462 3.58 15.99 -23.06
C ASN A 462 2.57 15.06 -22.36
N ILE A 463 1.46 15.63 -21.87
CA ILE A 463 0.44 14.90 -21.09
C ILE A 463 -0.11 13.67 -21.81
N PHE A 464 -0.26 13.75 -23.14
CA PHE A 464 -0.83 12.65 -23.92
C PHE A 464 0.14 11.46 -23.99
N THR A 465 1.41 11.68 -24.32
CA THR A 465 2.43 10.63 -24.31
C THR A 465 2.62 10.09 -22.93
N TRP A 466 2.72 10.94 -21.91
CA TRP A 466 2.84 10.53 -20.52
C TRP A 466 1.71 9.59 -20.07
N LEU A 467 0.43 9.92 -20.41
CA LEU A 467 -0.71 9.06 -20.09
C LEU A 467 -0.63 7.71 -20.81
N VAL A 468 -0.31 7.71 -22.10
CA VAL A 468 -0.19 6.47 -22.88
C VAL A 468 0.89 5.59 -22.30
N ASP A 469 2.07 6.15 -22.03
CA ASP A 469 3.21 5.41 -21.51
C ASP A 469 2.91 4.84 -20.10
N LYS A 470 2.25 5.65 -19.23
CA LYS A 470 1.86 5.20 -17.89
C LYS A 470 0.87 4.04 -17.92
N TYR A 471 -0.16 4.11 -18.77
CA TYR A 471 -1.13 3.02 -18.89
C TYR A 471 -0.55 1.80 -19.61
N ALA A 472 0.31 1.98 -20.61
CA ALA A 472 1.03 0.91 -21.25
C ALA A 472 1.94 0.17 -20.27
N ALA A 473 2.73 0.90 -19.47
CA ALA A 473 3.57 0.33 -18.42
C ALA A 473 2.75 -0.45 -17.37
N THR A 474 1.61 0.09 -16.93
CA THR A 474 0.72 -0.59 -15.98
C THR A 474 0.17 -1.90 -16.56
N LEU A 475 -0.22 -1.93 -17.85
CA LEU A 475 -0.75 -3.13 -18.50
C LEU A 475 0.33 -4.17 -18.80
N SER A 476 1.55 -3.75 -19.15
CA SER A 476 2.67 -4.65 -19.43
C SER A 476 3.33 -5.23 -18.16
N GLY A 477 3.16 -4.58 -17.01
CA GLY A 477 3.66 -5.03 -15.72
C GLY A 477 2.98 -6.29 -15.16
N TYR A 478 1.90 -6.78 -15.81
CA TYR A 478 1.17 -7.99 -15.42
C TYR A 478 1.08 -8.99 -16.59
N PRO A 479 2.20 -9.58 -17.06
CA PRO A 479 2.21 -10.43 -18.25
C PRO A 479 1.43 -11.75 -18.09
N HIS A 480 0.96 -12.07 -16.87
CA HIS A 480 0.27 -13.32 -16.54
C HIS A 480 -1.11 -13.11 -15.87
N ALA A 481 -1.69 -11.91 -15.94
CA ALA A 481 -3.03 -11.62 -15.43
C ALA A 481 -4.12 -11.93 -16.45
#